data_092d98646878f527d026800f97d5574b
#
_entry.id   092d98646878f527d026800f97d5574b
#
_cell.length_a   1.000
_cell.length_b   1.000
_cell.length_c   1.000
_cell.angle_alpha   90.00
_cell.angle_beta   90.00
_cell.angle_gamma   90.00
#
_symmetry.space_group_name_H-M   'P 1'
#
loop_
_entity.id
_entity.type
_entity.pdbx_description
1 polymer ?
#
loop_
_entity_poly.entity_id
_entity_poly.type
_entity_poly.pdbx_seq_one_letter_code
_entity_poly.pdbx_strand_id
1 'polypeptide(L)'
;VIIGKNSDSPQFGILGKMNSNGRVIGLDLNECNTISLFGVQGAGKSYTIGSITEMVLRQFSKVNLLPAPMASVIFHYSDSMDYAPEFTSMVYPNDEAGQLAKLKAEYGAEPGSIKDVILLAPESQVETRKAEYPDIDVHPIGFDSSELAVRDWMFLLGAMGNDSTYIKELKQIMKACRSDMSLVNIRNGVANS
;
A
#
# COMPACT_ATOMS: atom_id res chain seq x y z
N VAL A 1 -5.28 -16.61 21.17
CA VAL A 1 -3.88 -16.73 20.68
C VAL A 1 -3.59 -15.48 19.86
N ILE A 2 -2.48 -14.79 20.16
CA ILE A 2 -2.04 -13.62 19.38
C ILE A 2 -0.79 -14.04 18.58
N ILE A 3 -0.84 -13.85 17.28
CA ILE A 3 0.28 -14.08 16.35
C ILE A 3 1.14 -12.81 16.32
N GLY A 4 2.46 -12.97 16.22
CA GLY A 4 3.43 -11.87 16.18
C GLY A 4 3.98 -11.44 17.52
N LYS A 5 3.41 -11.93 18.64
CA LYS A 5 3.86 -11.61 20.00
C LYS A 5 3.78 -12.80 20.94
N ASN A 6 4.70 -12.86 21.88
CA ASN A 6 4.75 -13.89 22.94
C ASN A 6 4.10 -13.44 24.27
N SER A 7 3.58 -12.23 24.35
CA SER A 7 2.95 -11.64 25.55
C SER A 7 1.63 -10.96 25.15
N ASP A 8 0.93 -10.38 26.10
CA ASP A 8 -0.27 -9.60 25.81
C ASP A 8 0.06 -8.39 24.95
N SER A 9 -0.75 -8.18 23.93
CA SER A 9 -0.64 -7.02 23.02
C SER A 9 -1.68 -5.97 23.42
N PRO A 10 -1.29 -4.69 23.62
CA PRO A 10 -2.24 -3.61 23.87
C PRO A 10 -3.04 -3.23 22.63
N GLN A 11 -2.57 -3.61 21.43
CA GLN A 11 -3.27 -3.44 20.15
C GLN A 11 -3.26 -4.75 19.39
N PHE A 12 -4.43 -5.22 19.00
CA PHE A 12 -4.58 -6.44 18.23
C PHE A 12 -5.83 -6.42 17.36
N GLY A 13 -5.84 -7.23 16.31
CA GLY A 13 -7.02 -7.48 15.49
C GLY A 13 -7.32 -8.97 15.37
N ILE A 14 -8.59 -9.33 15.24
CA ILE A 14 -9.03 -10.73 15.10
C ILE A 14 -8.91 -11.15 13.63
N LEU A 15 -8.12 -12.18 13.35
CA LEU A 15 -8.01 -12.81 12.03
C LEU A 15 -9.07 -13.92 11.82
N GLY A 16 -9.50 -14.58 12.88
CA GLY A 16 -10.43 -15.69 12.77
C GLY A 16 -10.44 -16.61 13.96
N LYS A 17 -10.86 -17.85 13.77
CA LYS A 17 -10.91 -18.90 14.78
C LYS A 17 -10.22 -20.17 14.31
N MET A 18 -9.60 -20.87 15.24
CA MET A 18 -9.04 -22.19 14.96
C MET A 18 -10.16 -23.21 14.68
N ASN A 19 -10.06 -23.94 13.60
CA ASN A 19 -11.04 -24.98 13.25
C ASN A 19 -11.10 -26.13 14.29
N SER A 20 -9.97 -26.41 14.95
CA SER A 20 -9.84 -27.53 15.88
C SER A 20 -10.56 -27.34 17.20
N ASN A 21 -10.68 -26.10 17.69
CA ASN A 21 -11.19 -25.84 19.05
C ASN A 21 -11.93 -24.51 19.22
N GLY A 22 -12.18 -23.77 18.12
CA GLY A 22 -12.90 -22.51 18.11
C GLY A 22 -12.19 -21.32 18.77
N ARG A 23 -10.91 -21.48 19.21
CA ARG A 23 -10.17 -20.39 19.85
C ARG A 23 -9.91 -19.26 18.86
N VAL A 24 -10.15 -18.03 19.31
CA VAL A 24 -9.89 -16.83 18.52
C VAL A 24 -8.39 -16.67 18.29
N ILE A 25 -8.04 -16.34 17.04
CA ILE A 25 -6.69 -15.98 16.60
C ILE A 25 -6.68 -14.47 16.35
N GLY A 26 -5.82 -13.77 17.04
CA GLY A 26 -5.54 -12.36 16.82
C GLY A 26 -4.16 -12.15 16.20
N LEU A 27 -4.00 -11.02 15.56
CA LEU A 27 -2.72 -10.48 15.08
C LEU A 27 -2.30 -9.34 15.99
N ASP A 28 -1.03 -9.33 16.39
CA ASP A 28 -0.44 -8.20 17.10
C ASP A 28 -0.34 -6.99 16.13
N LEU A 29 -0.86 -5.86 16.56
CA LEU A 29 -0.82 -4.58 15.82
C LEU A 29 0.07 -3.54 16.52
N ASN A 30 0.78 -3.94 17.59
CA ASN A 30 1.58 -3.04 18.40
C ASN A 30 3.06 -3.03 18.01
N GLU A 31 3.57 -4.15 17.47
CA GLU A 31 4.97 -4.30 17.13
C GLU A 31 5.16 -4.44 15.61
N CYS A 32 6.40 -4.27 15.16
CA CYS A 32 6.74 -4.41 13.75
C CYS A 32 6.66 -5.88 13.31
N ASN A 33 5.79 -6.17 12.37
CA ASN A 33 5.62 -7.49 11.80
C ASN A 33 5.80 -7.45 10.28
N THR A 34 6.45 -8.47 9.72
CA THR A 34 6.47 -8.72 8.27
C THR A 34 5.53 -9.87 7.95
N ILE A 35 4.53 -9.61 7.12
CA ILE A 35 3.53 -10.58 6.71
C ILE A 35 3.65 -10.80 5.22
N SER A 36 3.81 -12.07 4.81
CA SER A 36 3.83 -12.48 3.41
C SER A 36 2.66 -13.40 3.13
N LEU A 37 1.82 -13.06 2.15
CA LEU A 37 0.66 -13.84 1.74
C LEU A 37 0.91 -14.46 0.36
N PHE A 38 0.86 -15.78 0.31
CA PHE A 38 1.03 -16.56 -0.90
C PHE A 38 -0.22 -17.37 -1.21
N GLY A 39 -0.52 -17.54 -2.48
CA GLY A 39 -1.66 -18.33 -2.92
C GLY A 39 -2.01 -18.07 -4.37
N VAL A 40 -2.79 -18.97 -4.96
CA VAL A 40 -3.32 -18.82 -6.32
C VAL A 40 -4.32 -17.65 -6.41
N GLN A 41 -4.66 -17.25 -7.62
CA GLN A 41 -5.70 -16.25 -7.84
C GLN A 41 -7.02 -16.72 -7.21
N GLY A 42 -7.76 -15.80 -6.59
CA GLY A 42 -9.01 -16.12 -5.90
C GLY A 42 -8.87 -16.73 -4.50
N ALA A 43 -7.64 -16.96 -4.00
CA ALA A 43 -7.39 -17.55 -2.66
C ALA A 43 -7.65 -16.59 -1.47
N GLY A 44 -8.18 -15.39 -1.70
CA GLY A 44 -8.51 -14.43 -0.65
C GLY A 44 -7.32 -13.61 -0.11
N LYS A 45 -6.19 -13.56 -0.82
CA LYS A 45 -5.00 -12.76 -0.40
C LYS A 45 -5.35 -11.29 -0.16
N SER A 46 -5.92 -10.64 -1.15
CA SER A 46 -6.31 -9.22 -1.09
C SER A 46 -7.34 -8.96 0.00
N TYR A 47 -8.31 -9.88 0.17
CA TYR A 47 -9.28 -9.81 1.26
C TYR A 47 -8.61 -9.84 2.64
N THR A 48 -7.63 -10.73 2.83
CA THR A 48 -6.90 -10.83 4.10
C THR A 48 -6.06 -9.58 4.36
N ILE A 49 -5.34 -9.06 3.35
CA ILE A 49 -4.59 -7.80 3.48
C ILE A 49 -5.54 -6.64 3.78
N GLY A 50 -6.67 -6.57 3.08
CA GLY A 50 -7.70 -5.57 3.30
C GLY A 50 -8.20 -5.57 4.75
N SER A 51 -8.55 -6.74 5.27
CA SER A 51 -9.01 -6.87 6.66
C SER A 51 -7.94 -6.43 7.67
N ILE A 52 -6.66 -6.76 7.45
CA ILE A 52 -5.56 -6.30 8.30
C ILE A 52 -5.42 -4.79 8.21
N THR A 53 -5.46 -4.22 7.00
CA THR A 53 -5.36 -2.77 6.77
C THR A 53 -6.48 -2.01 7.48
N GLU A 54 -7.72 -2.47 7.37
CA GLU A 54 -8.84 -1.87 8.09
C GLU A 54 -8.64 -1.90 9.61
N MET A 55 -8.14 -3.01 10.16
CA MET A 55 -7.90 -3.16 11.60
C MET A 55 -6.79 -2.25 12.14
N VAL A 56 -5.82 -1.83 11.31
CA VAL A 56 -4.77 -0.89 11.73
C VAL A 56 -5.17 0.57 11.57
N LEU A 57 -6.15 0.86 10.72
CA LEU A 57 -6.61 2.23 10.45
C LEU A 57 -7.71 2.69 11.41
N ARG A 58 -8.60 1.77 11.81
CA ARG A 58 -9.78 2.11 12.60
C ARG A 58 -10.12 1.01 13.60
N GLN A 59 -10.62 1.41 14.77
CA GLN A 59 -11.18 0.47 15.71
C GLN A 59 -12.59 0.07 15.29
N PHE A 60 -12.80 -1.23 15.11
CA PHE A 60 -14.11 -1.86 14.88
C PHE A 60 -14.52 -2.62 16.14
N SER A 61 -15.73 -2.37 16.61
CA SER A 61 -16.23 -2.99 17.84
C SER A 61 -16.12 -4.52 17.76
N LYS A 62 -15.54 -5.13 18.79
CA LYS A 62 -15.38 -6.58 18.95
C LYS A 62 -14.45 -7.28 17.94
N VAL A 63 -13.86 -6.55 16.99
CA VAL A 63 -12.95 -7.09 15.97
C VAL A 63 -11.50 -6.78 16.31
N ASN A 64 -11.22 -5.57 16.75
CA ASN A 64 -9.88 -5.17 17.14
C ASN A 64 -9.88 -4.27 18.37
N LEU A 65 -8.73 -4.18 19.01
CA LEU A 65 -8.39 -3.17 19.99
C LEU A 65 -7.30 -2.28 19.40
N LEU A 66 -7.57 -1.01 19.20
CA LEU A 66 -6.67 -0.07 18.53
C LEU A 66 -6.68 1.29 19.23
N PRO A 67 -6.03 1.41 20.42
CA PRO A 67 -5.93 2.69 21.12
C PRO A 67 -5.20 3.79 20.35
N ALA A 68 -4.25 3.41 19.49
CA ALA A 68 -3.50 4.32 18.62
C ALA A 68 -3.63 3.91 17.16
N PRO A 69 -4.61 4.44 16.41
CA PRO A 69 -4.75 4.19 14.98
C PRO A 69 -3.48 4.55 14.21
N MET A 70 -3.16 3.77 13.18
CA MET A 70 -2.00 3.95 12.33
C MET A 70 -2.40 4.51 10.96
N ALA A 71 -1.42 5.03 10.22
CA ALA A 71 -1.57 5.31 8.80
C ALA A 71 -1.15 4.08 7.97
N SER A 72 -1.71 3.95 6.78
CA SER A 72 -1.35 2.88 5.85
C SER A 72 -0.93 3.48 4.51
N VAL A 73 0.16 2.96 3.95
CA VAL A 73 0.59 3.27 2.57
C VAL A 73 0.56 1.96 1.79
N ILE A 74 -0.21 1.94 0.70
CA ILE A 74 -0.43 0.75 -0.12
C ILE A 74 0.12 1.02 -1.51
N PHE A 75 1.08 0.20 -1.94
CA PHE A 75 1.59 0.21 -3.30
C PHE A 75 0.85 -0.83 -4.11
N HIS A 76 0.19 -0.37 -5.17
CA HIS A 76 -0.49 -1.23 -6.13
C HIS A 76 0.22 -1.12 -7.48
N TYR A 77 0.50 -2.26 -8.09
CA TYR A 77 1.05 -2.34 -9.43
C TYR A 77 0.17 -3.24 -10.30
N SER A 78 -0.17 -2.73 -11.47
CA SER A 78 -0.86 -3.48 -12.52
C SER A 78 -0.28 -3.05 -13.87
N ASP A 79 0.07 -4.02 -14.73
CA ASP A 79 0.54 -3.75 -16.10
C ASP A 79 -0.56 -3.19 -17.00
N SER A 80 -1.80 -3.47 -16.67
CA SER A 80 -2.98 -2.98 -17.36
C SER A 80 -3.90 -2.23 -16.39
N MET A 81 -4.74 -1.34 -16.92
CA MET A 81 -5.76 -0.65 -16.14
C MET A 81 -6.95 -1.54 -15.77
N ASP A 82 -6.93 -2.82 -16.15
CA ASP A 82 -8.06 -3.75 -16.00
C ASP A 82 -8.34 -4.13 -14.54
N TYR A 83 -7.37 -3.92 -13.65
CA TYR A 83 -7.51 -4.19 -12.22
C TYR A 83 -7.65 -2.92 -11.43
N ALA A 84 -8.75 -2.79 -10.70
CA ALA A 84 -8.93 -1.72 -9.74
C ALA A 84 -7.81 -1.74 -8.69
N PRO A 85 -7.31 -0.57 -8.24
CA PRO A 85 -6.46 -0.52 -7.06
C PRO A 85 -7.17 -1.22 -5.90
N GLU A 86 -6.50 -2.22 -5.33
CA GLU A 86 -7.02 -2.93 -4.17
C GLU A 86 -7.29 -1.90 -3.06
N PHE A 87 -8.27 -2.17 -2.24
CA PHE A 87 -8.64 -1.33 -1.09
C PHE A 87 -9.45 -0.07 -1.40
N THR A 88 -9.71 0.29 -2.67
CA THR A 88 -10.64 1.39 -2.99
C THR A 88 -12.06 1.10 -2.49
N SER A 89 -12.42 -0.17 -2.36
CA SER A 89 -13.70 -0.60 -1.79
C SER A 89 -13.86 -0.32 -0.29
N MET A 90 -12.78 -0.04 0.44
CA MET A 90 -12.82 0.24 1.89
C MET A 90 -13.60 1.49 2.26
N VAL A 91 -13.85 2.41 1.31
CA VAL A 91 -14.66 3.62 1.54
C VAL A 91 -16.15 3.31 1.68
N TYR A 92 -16.57 2.11 1.26
CA TYR A 92 -17.95 1.63 1.37
C TYR A 92 -18.06 0.55 2.45
N PRO A 93 -19.15 0.53 3.23
CA PRO A 93 -19.40 -0.60 4.12
C PRO A 93 -19.73 -1.86 3.31
N ASN A 94 -19.41 -3.02 3.86
CA ASN A 94 -19.85 -4.29 3.27
C ASN A 94 -21.39 -4.38 3.31
N ASP A 95 -22.03 -4.67 2.19
CA ASP A 95 -23.47 -4.79 2.00
C ASP A 95 -23.94 -6.23 1.69
N GLU A 96 -23.00 -7.19 1.66
CA GLU A 96 -23.30 -8.60 1.37
C GLU A 96 -23.96 -9.25 2.59
N ALA A 97 -25.26 -9.50 2.51
CA ALA A 97 -26.10 -9.91 3.64
C ALA A 97 -25.65 -11.23 4.31
N GLY A 98 -25.18 -12.21 3.52
CA GLY A 98 -24.70 -13.50 4.05
C GLY A 98 -23.41 -13.34 4.86
N GLN A 99 -22.47 -12.53 4.39
CA GLN A 99 -21.24 -12.23 5.13
C GLN A 99 -21.54 -11.45 6.40
N LEU A 100 -22.39 -10.43 6.34
CA LEU A 100 -22.80 -9.63 7.49
C LEU A 100 -23.45 -10.47 8.58
N ALA A 101 -24.39 -11.35 8.20
CA ALA A 101 -25.04 -12.25 9.14
C ALA A 101 -24.04 -13.16 9.85
N LYS A 102 -23.08 -13.72 9.09
CA LYS A 102 -22.03 -14.59 9.63
C LYS A 102 -21.08 -13.82 10.55
N LEU A 103 -20.57 -12.66 10.12
CA LEU A 103 -19.66 -11.83 10.93
C LEU A 103 -20.32 -11.36 12.22
N LYS A 104 -21.61 -10.98 12.15
CA LYS A 104 -22.38 -10.60 13.33
C LYS A 104 -22.59 -11.76 14.29
N ALA A 105 -22.95 -12.93 13.77
CA ALA A 105 -23.20 -14.11 14.60
C ALA A 105 -21.92 -14.64 15.25
N GLU A 106 -20.80 -14.68 14.52
CA GLU A 106 -19.56 -15.28 15.00
C GLU A 106 -18.70 -14.33 15.84
N TYR A 107 -18.68 -13.04 15.48
CA TYR A 107 -17.77 -12.05 16.08
C TYR A 107 -18.50 -10.84 16.65
N GLY A 108 -19.80 -10.72 16.43
CA GLY A 108 -20.58 -9.52 16.79
C GLY A 108 -20.13 -8.26 16.03
N ALA A 109 -19.52 -8.44 14.87
CA ALA A 109 -19.03 -7.34 14.04
C ALA A 109 -20.18 -6.65 13.31
N GLU A 110 -20.06 -5.36 13.14
CA GLU A 110 -20.96 -4.52 12.34
C GLU A 110 -20.19 -3.93 11.16
N PRO A 111 -20.84 -3.68 10.01
CA PRO A 111 -20.16 -3.12 8.85
C PRO A 111 -19.64 -1.70 9.13
N GLY A 112 -18.56 -1.35 8.49
CA GLY A 112 -17.96 -0.04 8.60
C GLY A 112 -17.23 0.35 7.33
N SER A 113 -16.71 1.56 7.28
CA SER A 113 -15.92 2.05 6.16
C SER A 113 -14.75 2.88 6.66
N ILE A 114 -13.71 2.97 5.85
CA ILE A 114 -12.59 3.87 6.07
C ILE A 114 -12.91 5.18 5.35
N LYS A 115 -12.71 6.29 6.04
CA LYS A 115 -12.73 7.64 5.48
C LYS A 115 -11.27 8.06 5.22
N ASP A 116 -11.02 9.22 4.72
CA ASP A 116 -9.68 9.79 4.57
C ASP A 116 -8.74 8.90 3.71
N VAL A 117 -9.28 8.33 2.63
CA VAL A 117 -8.52 7.58 1.64
C VAL A 117 -8.09 8.52 0.52
N ILE A 118 -6.78 8.56 0.25
CA ILE A 118 -6.20 9.31 -0.86
C ILE A 118 -5.62 8.32 -1.86
N LEU A 119 -5.98 8.46 -3.13
CA LEU A 119 -5.41 7.71 -4.22
C LEU A 119 -4.40 8.57 -4.98
N LEU A 120 -3.15 8.12 -5.00
CA LEU A 120 -2.10 8.75 -5.80
C LEU A 120 -1.98 7.99 -7.13
N ALA A 121 -2.09 8.69 -8.24
CA ALA A 121 -2.02 8.11 -9.58
C ALA A 121 -1.03 8.88 -10.47
N PRO A 122 -0.44 8.25 -11.49
CA PRO A 122 0.30 8.99 -12.52
C PRO A 122 -0.57 10.10 -13.13
N GLU A 123 0.02 11.24 -13.42
CA GLU A 123 -0.69 12.43 -13.98
C GLU A 123 -1.66 12.08 -15.11
N SER A 124 -1.21 11.24 -16.05
CA SER A 124 -2.01 10.79 -17.18
C SER A 124 -3.24 9.95 -16.81
N GLN A 125 -3.35 9.47 -15.56
CA GLN A 125 -4.41 8.59 -15.09
C GLN A 125 -5.36 9.28 -14.10
N VAL A 126 -5.03 10.46 -13.62
CA VAL A 126 -5.77 11.15 -12.56
C VAL A 126 -7.24 11.32 -12.90
N GLU A 127 -7.55 11.84 -14.10
CA GLU A 127 -8.95 12.09 -14.49
C GLU A 127 -9.75 10.78 -14.68
N THR A 128 -9.11 9.73 -15.19
CA THR A 128 -9.73 8.40 -15.28
C THR A 128 -10.06 7.87 -13.90
N ARG A 129 -9.12 7.97 -12.96
CA ARG A 129 -9.32 7.49 -11.58
C ARG A 129 -10.35 8.30 -10.81
N LYS A 130 -10.43 9.62 -11.02
CA LYS A 130 -11.50 10.45 -10.44
C LYS A 130 -12.89 10.01 -10.93
N ALA A 131 -13.01 9.67 -12.21
CA ALA A 131 -14.28 9.20 -12.76
C ALA A 131 -14.66 7.80 -12.23
N GLU A 132 -13.67 6.92 -12.02
CA GLU A 132 -13.90 5.57 -11.48
C GLU A 132 -14.22 5.57 -9.99
N TYR A 133 -13.61 6.49 -9.23
CA TYR A 133 -13.71 6.54 -7.76
C TYR A 133 -14.14 7.92 -7.28
N PRO A 134 -15.41 8.32 -7.51
CA PRO A 134 -15.89 9.67 -7.20
C PRO A 134 -15.87 10.00 -5.71
N ASP A 135 -15.85 9.00 -4.84
CA ASP A 135 -15.84 9.17 -3.38
C ASP A 135 -14.43 9.10 -2.77
N ILE A 136 -13.38 9.02 -3.60
CA ILE A 136 -11.97 8.99 -3.19
C ILE A 136 -11.28 10.25 -3.69
N ASP A 137 -10.47 10.85 -2.82
CA ASP A 137 -9.64 12.00 -3.19
C ASP A 137 -8.44 11.53 -4.04
N VAL A 138 -8.41 11.92 -5.32
CA VAL A 138 -7.40 11.46 -6.28
C VAL A 138 -6.47 12.59 -6.66
N HIS A 139 -5.17 12.37 -6.44
CA HIS A 139 -4.11 13.32 -6.73
C HIS A 139 -3.03 12.73 -7.64
N PRO A 140 -2.32 13.57 -8.41
CA PRO A 140 -1.16 13.11 -9.17
C PRO A 140 -0.01 12.74 -8.22
N ILE A 141 0.75 11.71 -8.60
CA ILE A 141 2.06 11.43 -8.03
C ILE A 141 3.14 11.72 -9.06
N GLY A 142 4.14 12.46 -8.65
CA GLY A 142 5.31 12.76 -9.44
C GLY A 142 6.53 12.95 -8.54
N PHE A 143 7.70 12.91 -9.15
CA PHE A 143 8.96 13.21 -8.49
C PHE A 143 9.51 14.50 -9.05
N ASP A 144 9.95 15.40 -8.18
CA ASP A 144 10.80 16.49 -8.64
C ASP A 144 12.17 15.92 -9.00
N SER A 145 12.62 16.22 -10.23
CA SER A 145 13.89 15.71 -10.74
C SER A 145 15.10 16.14 -9.90
N SER A 146 15.02 17.29 -9.23
CA SER A 146 16.07 17.82 -8.36
C SER A 146 16.21 17.04 -7.05
N GLU A 147 15.16 16.35 -6.60
CA GLU A 147 15.14 15.53 -5.38
C GLU A 147 15.70 14.12 -5.59
N LEU A 148 15.88 13.69 -6.85
CA LEU A 148 16.36 12.36 -7.18
C LEU A 148 17.88 12.28 -7.12
N ALA A 149 18.42 11.28 -6.40
CA ALA A 149 19.83 10.96 -6.42
C ALA A 149 20.23 10.19 -7.70
N VAL A 150 21.53 10.15 -8.01
CA VAL A 150 22.05 9.41 -9.17
C VAL A 150 21.57 7.95 -9.20
N ARG A 151 21.45 7.32 -8.04
CA ARG A 151 20.97 5.93 -7.92
C ARG A 151 19.51 5.80 -8.35
N ASP A 152 18.68 6.77 -7.98
CA ASP A 152 17.25 6.76 -8.31
C ASP A 152 17.06 6.94 -9.81
N TRP A 153 17.84 7.84 -10.42
CA TRP A 153 17.91 8.00 -11.87
C TRP A 153 18.30 6.71 -12.58
N MET A 154 19.35 6.01 -12.08
CA MET A 154 19.77 4.75 -12.67
C MET A 154 18.67 3.67 -12.57
N PHE A 155 17.92 3.67 -11.50
CA PHE A 155 16.78 2.76 -11.32
C PHE A 155 15.66 3.09 -12.33
N LEU A 156 15.25 4.35 -12.43
CA LEU A 156 14.20 4.81 -13.35
C LEU A 156 14.57 4.56 -14.82
N LEU A 157 15.85 4.68 -15.17
CA LEU A 157 16.35 4.40 -16.52
C LEU A 157 16.56 2.90 -16.81
N GLY A 158 16.26 2.01 -15.86
CA GLY A 158 16.54 0.59 -16.00
C GLY A 158 18.04 0.26 -16.12
N ALA A 159 18.91 1.16 -15.67
CA ALA A 159 20.35 1.09 -15.86
C ALA A 159 21.12 0.57 -14.63
N MET A 160 20.41 -0.01 -13.66
CA MET A 160 21.03 -0.63 -12.49
C MET A 160 21.92 -1.81 -12.91
N GLY A 161 23.21 -1.75 -12.48
CA GLY A 161 24.20 -2.76 -12.85
C GLY A 161 24.72 -2.67 -14.29
N ASN A 162 24.27 -1.68 -15.08
CA ASN A 162 24.78 -1.43 -16.41
C ASN A 162 26.07 -0.60 -16.35
N ASP A 163 27.16 -1.13 -16.88
CA ASP A 163 28.50 -0.53 -16.90
C ASP A 163 28.96 -0.09 -18.30
N SER A 164 28.02 0.05 -19.24
CA SER A 164 28.33 0.60 -20.56
C SER A 164 28.91 2.02 -20.45
N THR A 165 29.73 2.39 -21.46
CA THR A 165 30.46 3.66 -21.45
C THR A 165 29.55 4.86 -21.29
N TYR A 166 28.44 4.90 -22.03
CA TYR A 166 27.49 6.02 -21.96
C TYR A 166 26.79 6.11 -20.58
N ILE A 167 26.54 4.98 -19.90
CA ILE A 167 25.99 5.01 -18.53
C ILE A 167 27.01 5.51 -17.52
N LYS A 168 28.28 5.17 -17.69
CA LYS A 168 29.37 5.71 -16.85
C LYS A 168 29.50 7.21 -17.04
N GLU A 169 29.43 7.70 -18.25
CA GLU A 169 29.47 9.12 -18.59
C GLU A 169 28.26 9.86 -18.02
N LEU A 170 27.06 9.33 -18.21
CA LEU A 170 25.84 9.88 -17.62
C LEU A 170 25.93 9.96 -16.09
N LYS A 171 26.46 8.93 -15.44
CA LYS A 171 26.69 8.96 -13.98
C LYS A 171 27.69 10.08 -13.57
N GLN A 172 28.71 10.36 -14.40
CA GLN A 172 29.66 11.44 -14.13
C GLN A 172 29.00 12.82 -14.28
N ILE A 173 28.20 13.00 -15.34
CA ILE A 173 27.43 14.23 -15.57
C ILE A 173 26.49 14.49 -14.39
N MET A 174 25.69 13.48 -13.98
CA MET A 174 24.80 13.60 -12.83
C MET A 174 25.54 13.94 -11.53
N LYS A 175 26.73 13.36 -11.32
CA LYS A 175 27.57 13.70 -10.16
C LYS A 175 28.08 15.14 -10.22
N ALA A 176 28.38 15.66 -11.41
CA ALA A 176 28.77 17.07 -11.60
C ALA A 176 27.60 18.03 -11.34
N CYS A 177 26.36 17.60 -11.66
CA CYS A 177 25.12 18.35 -11.36
C CYS A 177 24.60 18.14 -9.93
N ARG A 178 25.40 17.60 -9.02
CA ARG A 178 24.96 17.16 -7.68
C ARG A 178 24.23 18.22 -6.84
N SER A 179 24.52 19.50 -7.05
CA SER A 179 23.88 20.61 -6.32
C SER A 179 22.47 20.93 -6.86
N ASP A 180 22.19 20.58 -8.10
CA ASP A 180 20.89 20.74 -8.76
C ASP A 180 20.79 19.72 -9.90
N MET A 181 20.18 18.58 -9.62
CA MET A 181 19.97 17.48 -10.58
C MET A 181 18.70 17.65 -11.41
N SER A 182 18.30 18.89 -11.70
CA SER A 182 17.20 19.15 -12.60
C SER A 182 17.46 18.56 -13.99
N LEU A 183 16.36 18.17 -14.67
CA LEU A 183 16.44 17.65 -16.04
C LEU A 183 17.17 18.60 -16.98
N VAL A 184 17.02 19.90 -16.76
CA VAL A 184 17.70 20.94 -17.57
C VAL A 184 19.22 20.84 -17.44
N ASN A 185 19.71 20.73 -16.20
CA ASN A 185 21.15 20.66 -15.95
C ASN A 185 21.75 19.34 -16.46
N ILE A 186 21.04 18.22 -16.28
CA ILE A 186 21.50 16.93 -16.81
C ILE A 186 21.55 16.97 -18.34
N ARG A 187 20.52 17.51 -19.02
CA ARG A 187 20.52 17.66 -20.49
C ARG A 187 21.65 18.54 -20.98
N ASN A 188 21.90 19.66 -20.32
CA ASN A 188 23.01 20.55 -20.66
C ASN A 188 24.36 19.83 -20.48
N GLY A 189 24.51 19.03 -19.43
CA GLY A 189 25.71 18.23 -19.22
C GLY A 189 25.94 17.20 -20.33
N VAL A 190 24.89 16.52 -20.76
CA VAL A 190 24.94 15.54 -21.88
C VAL A 190 25.25 16.25 -23.21
N ALA A 191 24.69 17.45 -23.46
CA ALA A 191 24.93 18.18 -24.70
C ALA A 191 26.37 18.73 -24.82
N ASN A 192 27.08 18.86 -23.70
CA ASN A 192 28.44 19.39 -23.63
C ASN A 192 29.50 18.29 -23.44
N SER A 193 29.15 17.03 -23.41
CA SER A 193 30.06 15.88 -23.31
C SER A 193 30.30 15.27 -24.71
#